data_960d0ee25c75c2316368a8d6c5d40fed
#
_entry.id   960d0ee25c75c2316368a8d6c5d40fed
#
_cell.length_a   1.000
_cell.length_b   1.000
_cell.length_c   1.000
_cell.angle_alpha   90.00
_cell.angle_beta   90.00
_cell.angle_gamma   90.00
#
_symmetry.space_group_name_H-M   'P 1'
#
loop_
_entity.id
_entity.type
_entity.pdbx_description
1 polymer ?
#
loop_
_entity_poly.entity_id
_entity_poly.type
_entity_poly.pdbx_seq_one_letter_code
_entity_poly.pdbx_strand_id
1 'polypeptide(L)'
;MKLLIKNARVINPKTNFDKVTDVLIENSIVKKIHENIEEKVDREIDASGYIVSPGFVDVHVHLREPGFEYKEDIETGALSAARGGFTTICAMPNTDPVIDCEEVVRYIKDKAKKAVVNVEVIGSITKGQNGKKLSDIESMKRLGIIAISEDGKTVEDEKLLFRGMELAKKYDIPVLSHCEDKSLAGDGVMNESTRSKTLNLKGISSESEEVIVKRDIEIAKEAGAKIHICHISTKGSVELVRKAKKDNIDVTCEVCPHHFSLADESVEVDNANMKMSPPLRSKEDVEEIKRGLKDGTIDIIATDHAPHHKSEKDCGFEKAANGIVGLETALSLGITNLVKEDVLSINELINKMSLNPSNLINIDRGSIEEGKIADITIFDEKEIYRIDSSKFRSKSKNTPFDKMKVFGKVKYTIVNGEVVYEGDED
;
A
#
# COMPACT_ATOMS: atom_id res chain seq x y z
N MET A 1 -20.60 20.71 9.35
CA MET A 1 -19.36 21.49 9.51
C MET A 1 -18.91 22.03 8.17
N LYS A 2 -18.50 23.30 8.12
CA LYS A 2 -17.86 23.90 6.94
C LYS A 2 -16.37 24.08 7.23
N LEU A 3 -15.52 23.54 6.35
CA LEU A 3 -14.07 23.69 6.39
C LEU A 3 -13.60 24.37 5.10
N LEU A 4 -12.78 25.39 5.21
CA LEU A 4 -12.17 26.09 4.08
C LEU A 4 -10.65 25.90 4.12
N ILE A 5 -10.11 25.33 3.05
CA ILE A 5 -8.67 25.22 2.82
C ILE A 5 -8.28 26.32 1.84
N LYS A 6 -7.37 27.23 2.23
CA LYS A 6 -7.00 28.42 1.47
C LYS A 6 -5.59 28.34 0.91
N ASN A 7 -5.41 29.02 -0.23
CA ASN A 7 -4.11 29.27 -0.84
C ASN A 7 -3.28 28.03 -1.17
N ALA A 8 -3.92 26.87 -1.34
CA ALA A 8 -3.25 25.61 -1.55
C ALA A 8 -2.92 25.36 -3.02
N ARG A 9 -1.78 24.74 -3.31
CA ARG A 9 -1.57 24.10 -4.62
C ARG A 9 -2.38 22.80 -4.68
N VAL A 10 -3.55 22.86 -5.31
CA VAL A 10 -4.44 21.70 -5.45
C VAL A 10 -4.02 20.88 -6.66
N ILE A 11 -3.73 19.60 -6.44
CA ILE A 11 -3.37 18.64 -7.48
C ILE A 11 -4.43 17.54 -7.54
N ASN A 12 -5.03 17.35 -8.71
CA ASN A 12 -5.97 16.26 -8.96
C ASN A 12 -5.54 15.48 -10.22
N PRO A 13 -4.93 14.31 -10.06
CA PRO A 13 -4.44 13.50 -11.19
C PRO A 13 -5.52 13.14 -12.21
N LYS A 14 -6.75 12.88 -11.73
CA LYS A 14 -7.86 12.47 -12.59
C LYS A 14 -8.20 13.47 -13.68
N THR A 15 -8.07 14.76 -13.37
CA THR A 15 -8.43 15.87 -14.29
C THR A 15 -7.20 16.63 -14.79
N ASN A 16 -5.97 16.20 -14.40
CA ASN A 16 -4.72 16.94 -14.62
C ASN A 16 -4.79 18.38 -14.08
N PHE A 17 -5.55 18.60 -13.01
CA PHE A 17 -5.66 19.92 -12.37
C PHE A 17 -4.44 20.12 -11.44
N ASP A 18 -3.77 21.27 -11.61
CA ASP A 18 -2.62 21.68 -10.78
C ASP A 18 -2.60 23.21 -10.74
N LYS A 19 -3.23 23.80 -9.71
CA LYS A 19 -3.33 25.25 -9.54
C LYS A 19 -3.39 25.64 -8.07
N VAL A 20 -2.97 26.87 -7.77
CA VAL A 20 -3.22 27.49 -6.47
C VAL A 20 -4.66 27.95 -6.41
N THR A 21 -5.43 27.46 -5.44
CA THR A 21 -6.85 27.73 -5.27
C THR A 21 -7.32 27.38 -3.86
N ASP A 22 -8.57 27.70 -3.54
CA ASP A 22 -9.21 27.32 -2.28
C ASP A 22 -10.13 26.12 -2.49
N VAL A 23 -10.33 25.33 -1.43
CA VAL A 23 -11.26 24.19 -1.40
C VAL A 23 -12.21 24.37 -0.23
N LEU A 24 -13.49 24.50 -0.52
CA LEU A 24 -14.56 24.54 0.48
C LEU A 24 -15.17 23.14 0.63
N ILE A 25 -15.18 22.66 1.85
CA ILE A 25 -15.81 21.42 2.24
C ILE A 25 -17.05 21.75 3.09
N GLU A 26 -18.19 21.18 2.73
CA GLU A 26 -19.42 21.28 3.51
C GLU A 26 -19.92 19.88 3.87
N ASN A 27 -20.00 19.59 5.16
CA ASN A 27 -20.20 18.24 5.68
C ASN A 27 -19.09 17.29 5.17
N SER A 28 -19.45 16.23 4.46
CA SER A 28 -18.48 15.26 3.93
C SER A 28 -18.07 15.51 2.48
N ILE A 29 -18.53 16.61 1.86
CA ILE A 29 -18.46 16.80 0.41
C ILE A 29 -17.60 18.02 0.05
N VAL A 30 -16.77 17.90 -0.98
CA VAL A 30 -16.13 19.06 -1.64
C VAL A 30 -17.22 19.90 -2.30
N LYS A 31 -17.49 21.05 -1.73
CA LYS A 31 -18.58 21.93 -2.16
C LYS A 31 -18.19 22.82 -3.32
N LYS A 32 -16.95 23.34 -3.27
CA LYS A 32 -16.46 24.31 -4.24
C LYS A 32 -14.93 24.29 -4.30
N ILE A 33 -14.40 24.41 -5.51
CA ILE A 33 -12.97 24.64 -5.78
C ILE A 33 -12.86 25.92 -6.60
N HIS A 34 -12.40 27.01 -5.98
CA HIS A 34 -12.36 28.31 -6.64
C HIS A 34 -11.35 29.24 -5.95
N GLU A 35 -10.75 30.14 -6.69
CA GLU A 35 -9.88 31.17 -6.12
C GLU A 35 -10.69 32.17 -5.27
N ASN A 36 -10.14 32.57 -4.13
CA ASN A 36 -10.70 33.59 -3.23
C ASN A 36 -12.14 33.30 -2.77
N ILE A 37 -12.34 32.13 -2.12
CA ILE A 37 -13.64 31.81 -1.53
C ILE A 37 -13.84 32.66 -0.27
N GLU A 38 -14.89 33.51 -0.30
CA GLU A 38 -15.33 34.33 0.83
C GLU A 38 -16.63 33.73 1.39
N GLU A 39 -16.52 32.77 2.33
CA GLU A 39 -17.66 32.21 3.05
C GLU A 39 -17.38 32.16 4.55
N LYS A 40 -18.44 32.32 5.35
CA LYS A 40 -18.34 32.05 6.79
C LYS A 40 -18.25 30.54 7.03
N VAL A 41 -17.18 30.10 7.64
CA VAL A 41 -16.89 28.70 7.89
C VAL A 41 -16.67 28.43 9.39
N ASP A 42 -16.75 27.16 9.77
CA ASP A 42 -16.50 26.74 11.15
C ASP A 42 -15.00 26.63 11.44
N ARG A 43 -14.21 26.28 10.40
CA ARG A 43 -12.75 26.14 10.47
C ARG A 43 -12.11 26.57 9.15
N GLU A 44 -10.97 27.26 9.25
CA GLU A 44 -10.11 27.62 8.13
C GLU A 44 -8.71 27.02 8.31
N ILE A 45 -8.14 26.51 7.23
CA ILE A 45 -6.76 26.01 7.15
C ILE A 45 -6.05 26.84 6.08
N ASP A 46 -5.05 27.63 6.47
CA ASP A 46 -4.14 28.25 5.50
C ASP A 46 -3.10 27.22 5.05
N ALA A 47 -3.23 26.78 3.81
CA ALA A 47 -2.35 25.80 3.18
C ALA A 47 -1.36 26.46 2.20
N SER A 48 -1.01 27.74 2.44
CA SER A 48 -0.01 28.45 1.65
C SER A 48 1.31 27.70 1.60
N GLY A 49 1.76 27.37 0.40
CA GLY A 49 2.99 26.61 0.16
C GLY A 49 2.85 25.10 0.28
N TYR A 50 1.69 24.59 0.68
CA TYR A 50 1.40 23.16 0.75
C TYR A 50 0.68 22.65 -0.50
N ILE A 51 0.77 21.36 -0.70
CA ILE A 51 0.01 20.62 -1.70
C ILE A 51 -1.23 20.04 -1.03
N VAL A 52 -2.36 20.22 -1.69
CA VAL A 52 -3.63 19.56 -1.40
C VAL A 52 -3.88 18.53 -2.49
N SER A 53 -3.92 17.26 -2.11
CA SER A 53 -4.12 16.12 -3.00
C SER A 53 -5.32 15.28 -2.57
N PRO A 54 -5.86 14.42 -3.45
CA PRO A 54 -6.72 13.34 -2.98
C PRO A 54 -6.04 12.56 -1.86
N GLY A 55 -6.80 12.09 -0.91
CA GLY A 55 -6.33 11.20 0.14
C GLY A 55 -5.71 9.94 -0.45
N PHE A 56 -4.62 9.48 0.15
CA PHE A 56 -3.96 8.27 -0.32
C PHE A 56 -4.77 7.02 0.01
N VAL A 57 -4.65 6.01 -0.85
CA VAL A 57 -5.30 4.71 -0.72
C VAL A 57 -4.23 3.64 -0.73
N ASP A 58 -4.20 2.79 0.30
CA ASP A 58 -3.26 1.69 0.39
C ASP A 58 -3.99 0.36 0.25
N VAL A 59 -3.68 -0.37 -0.81
CA VAL A 59 -4.32 -1.64 -1.12
C VAL A 59 -3.67 -2.84 -0.44
N HIS A 60 -2.59 -2.62 0.35
CA HIS A 60 -1.81 -3.69 0.96
C HIS A 60 -1.37 -3.35 2.38
N VAL A 61 -2.21 -3.68 3.37
CA VAL A 61 -1.97 -3.36 4.78
C VAL A 61 -2.32 -4.55 5.69
N HIS A 62 -1.43 -4.88 6.63
CA HIS A 62 -1.66 -5.92 7.64
C HIS A 62 -2.09 -5.29 8.96
N LEU A 63 -3.39 -5.21 9.21
CA LEU A 63 -3.94 -4.66 10.46
C LEU A 63 -3.87 -5.64 11.63
N ARG A 64 -3.50 -6.89 11.37
CA ARG A 64 -3.25 -7.92 12.39
C ARG A 64 -4.46 -8.33 13.24
N GLU A 65 -5.56 -7.64 13.17
CA GLU A 65 -6.81 -7.93 13.87
C GLU A 65 -7.83 -8.56 12.91
N PRO A 66 -8.43 -9.70 13.29
CA PRO A 66 -8.33 -10.39 14.59
C PRO A 66 -7.08 -11.25 14.77
N GLY A 67 -6.72 -11.51 16.04
CA GLY A 67 -5.83 -12.58 16.49
C GLY A 67 -4.38 -12.21 16.76
N PHE A 68 -3.90 -11.07 16.25
CA PHE A 68 -2.53 -10.61 16.43
C PHE A 68 -2.48 -9.14 16.90
N GLU A 69 -3.47 -8.72 17.70
CA GLU A 69 -3.64 -7.33 18.16
C GLU A 69 -2.46 -6.81 19.00
N TYR A 70 -1.60 -7.70 19.48
CA TYR A 70 -0.36 -7.32 20.15
C TYR A 70 0.70 -6.72 19.22
N LYS A 71 0.58 -6.95 17.90
CA LYS A 71 1.43 -6.37 16.85
C LYS A 71 0.84 -5.05 16.33
N GLU A 72 -0.45 -5.08 16.02
CA GLU A 72 -1.24 -3.97 15.51
C GLU A 72 -2.72 -4.28 15.68
N ASP A 73 -3.58 -3.27 15.66
CA ASP A 73 -5.02 -3.42 15.53
C ASP A 73 -5.59 -2.40 14.54
N ILE A 74 -6.87 -2.52 14.26
CA ILE A 74 -7.56 -1.64 13.30
C ILE A 74 -7.48 -0.18 13.73
N GLU A 75 -7.57 0.12 15.03
CA GLU A 75 -7.54 1.49 15.54
C GLU A 75 -6.15 2.12 15.37
N THR A 76 -5.10 1.45 15.81
CA THR A 76 -3.73 2.00 15.74
C THR A 76 -3.19 1.99 14.29
N GLY A 77 -3.55 0.99 13.47
CA GLY A 77 -3.28 1.00 12.05
C GLY A 77 -3.95 2.17 11.32
N ALA A 78 -5.21 2.47 11.69
CA ALA A 78 -5.92 3.62 11.14
C ALA A 78 -5.29 4.97 11.55
N LEU A 79 -4.80 5.09 12.79
CA LEU A 79 -4.06 6.28 13.24
C LEU A 79 -2.72 6.44 12.51
N SER A 80 -2.03 5.32 12.25
CA SER A 80 -0.80 5.28 11.44
C SER A 80 -1.07 5.72 9.99
N ALA A 81 -2.17 5.21 9.40
CA ALA A 81 -2.63 5.61 8.07
C ALA A 81 -2.93 7.11 7.99
N ALA A 82 -3.71 7.64 8.93
CA ALA A 82 -4.04 9.06 8.99
C ALA A 82 -2.77 9.93 9.06
N ARG A 83 -1.78 9.56 9.89
CA ARG A 83 -0.50 10.26 9.98
C ARG A 83 0.31 10.20 8.68
N GLY A 84 0.19 9.12 7.92
CA GLY A 84 0.84 8.95 6.62
C GLY A 84 0.12 9.60 5.44
N GLY A 85 -1.06 10.22 5.67
CA GLY A 85 -1.85 10.82 4.61
C GLY A 85 -2.83 9.85 3.92
N PHE A 86 -2.94 8.63 4.41
CA PHE A 86 -3.88 7.66 3.87
C PHE A 86 -5.27 7.87 4.44
N THR A 87 -6.25 7.96 3.56
CA THR A 87 -7.67 8.10 3.92
C THR A 87 -8.43 6.79 3.77
N THR A 88 -7.85 5.83 3.07
CA THR A 88 -8.40 4.48 2.89
C THR A 88 -7.27 3.46 2.92
N ILE A 89 -7.48 2.38 3.66
CA ILE A 89 -6.54 1.24 3.76
C ILE A 89 -7.30 -0.07 3.57
N CYS A 90 -6.65 -1.07 2.98
CA CYS A 90 -7.24 -2.37 2.70
C CYS A 90 -6.59 -3.46 3.55
N ALA A 91 -7.37 -4.09 4.42
CA ALA A 91 -6.90 -5.12 5.34
C ALA A 91 -6.68 -6.45 4.62
N MET A 92 -5.43 -6.95 4.61
CA MET A 92 -5.07 -8.26 4.08
C MET A 92 -5.63 -9.43 4.93
N PRO A 93 -5.90 -10.60 4.29
CA PRO A 93 -6.69 -11.67 4.91
C PRO A 93 -5.96 -12.55 5.90
N ASN A 94 -4.64 -12.41 6.08
CA ASN A 94 -3.79 -13.29 6.89
C ASN A 94 -3.84 -13.00 8.40
N THR A 95 -5.05 -12.99 8.93
CA THR A 95 -5.39 -12.84 10.35
C THR A 95 -5.66 -14.21 11.02
N ASP A 96 -6.00 -14.22 12.30
CA ASP A 96 -6.39 -15.43 13.04
C ASP A 96 -7.68 -15.18 13.86
N PRO A 97 -8.84 -15.67 13.40
CA PRO A 97 -9.05 -16.46 12.19
C PRO A 97 -8.81 -15.68 10.90
N VAL A 98 -8.46 -16.41 9.82
CA VAL A 98 -8.30 -15.87 8.47
C VAL A 98 -9.61 -15.27 7.97
N ILE A 99 -9.55 -14.21 7.14
CA ILE A 99 -10.74 -13.59 6.54
C ILE A 99 -11.26 -14.49 5.39
N ASP A 100 -11.87 -15.62 5.72
CA ASP A 100 -12.33 -16.63 4.77
C ASP A 100 -13.84 -16.88 4.78
N CYS A 101 -14.57 -16.15 5.61
CA CYS A 101 -16.00 -16.29 5.80
C CYS A 101 -16.68 -14.98 6.23
N GLU A 102 -18.01 -15.00 6.18
CA GLU A 102 -18.86 -13.87 6.49
C GLU A 102 -18.66 -13.31 7.91
N GLU A 103 -18.48 -14.18 8.89
CA GLU A 103 -18.37 -13.81 10.30
C GLU A 103 -17.14 -12.92 10.55
N VAL A 104 -16.01 -13.27 9.97
CA VAL A 104 -14.77 -12.49 10.13
C VAL A 104 -14.87 -11.14 9.39
N VAL A 105 -15.47 -11.12 8.19
CA VAL A 105 -15.73 -9.86 7.46
C VAL A 105 -16.61 -8.93 8.28
N ARG A 106 -17.69 -9.43 8.90
CA ARG A 106 -18.58 -8.63 9.76
C ARG A 106 -17.83 -8.06 10.95
N TYR A 107 -17.02 -8.88 11.61
CA TYR A 107 -16.21 -8.46 12.76
C TYR A 107 -15.32 -7.26 12.38
N ILE A 108 -14.55 -7.37 11.30
CA ILE A 108 -13.65 -6.30 10.87
C ILE A 108 -14.44 -5.04 10.48
N LYS A 109 -15.53 -5.18 9.71
CA LYS A 109 -16.36 -4.03 9.33
C LYS A 109 -17.02 -3.33 10.54
N ASP A 110 -17.38 -4.07 11.57
CA ASP A 110 -17.92 -3.48 12.80
C ASP A 110 -16.84 -2.72 13.58
N LYS A 111 -15.62 -3.24 13.64
CA LYS A 111 -14.46 -2.54 14.21
C LYS A 111 -14.09 -1.29 13.40
N ALA A 112 -14.06 -1.40 12.10
CA ALA A 112 -13.74 -0.33 11.15
C ALA A 112 -14.65 0.90 11.26
N LYS A 113 -15.88 0.75 11.77
CA LYS A 113 -16.79 1.90 12.04
C LYS A 113 -16.21 2.92 13.01
N LYS A 114 -15.24 2.53 13.84
CA LYS A 114 -14.57 3.40 14.81
C LYS A 114 -13.23 3.90 14.34
N ALA A 115 -12.75 3.39 13.21
CA ALA A 115 -11.48 3.81 12.64
C ALA A 115 -11.57 5.25 12.12
N VAL A 116 -10.49 6.00 12.23
CA VAL A 116 -10.42 7.39 11.77
C VAL A 116 -10.25 7.50 10.25
N VAL A 117 -9.90 6.41 9.56
CA VAL A 117 -9.82 6.31 8.11
C VAL A 117 -10.76 5.22 7.60
N ASN A 118 -11.05 5.21 6.31
CA ASN A 118 -11.83 4.14 5.71
C ASN A 118 -11.02 2.84 5.70
N VAL A 119 -11.62 1.74 6.16
CA VAL A 119 -11.00 0.40 6.17
C VAL A 119 -11.80 -0.52 5.29
N GLU A 120 -11.20 -0.95 4.19
CA GLU A 120 -11.75 -1.95 3.28
C GLU A 120 -11.20 -3.33 3.60
N VAL A 121 -11.92 -4.37 3.19
CA VAL A 121 -11.61 -5.75 3.56
C VAL A 121 -11.28 -6.57 2.33
N ILE A 122 -10.17 -7.31 2.39
CA ILE A 122 -9.77 -8.30 1.39
C ILE A 122 -10.04 -9.69 1.97
N GLY A 123 -10.76 -10.54 1.22
CA GLY A 123 -11.01 -11.92 1.61
C GLY A 123 -9.90 -12.87 1.15
N SER A 124 -9.72 -14.00 1.83
CA SER A 124 -8.78 -15.03 1.36
C SER A 124 -9.34 -15.80 0.15
N ILE A 125 -8.44 -16.25 -0.73
CA ILE A 125 -8.80 -17.13 -1.86
C ILE A 125 -9.21 -18.50 -1.33
N THR A 126 -8.42 -19.05 -0.41
CA THR A 126 -8.68 -20.39 0.13
C THR A 126 -9.00 -20.38 1.61
N LYS A 127 -9.84 -21.32 2.04
CA LYS A 127 -10.27 -21.46 3.43
C LYS A 127 -9.09 -21.72 4.35
N GLY A 128 -8.94 -20.86 5.38
CA GLY A 128 -7.82 -20.89 6.31
C GLY A 128 -6.46 -20.63 5.63
N GLN A 129 -6.45 -20.12 4.40
CA GLN A 129 -5.25 -19.98 3.57
C GLN A 129 -4.45 -21.29 3.49
N ASN A 130 -5.15 -22.40 3.28
CA ASN A 130 -4.56 -23.74 3.26
C ASN A 130 -4.34 -24.30 1.85
N GLY A 131 -4.71 -23.59 0.78
CA GLY A 131 -4.55 -23.99 -0.60
C GLY A 131 -5.34 -25.25 -1.01
N LYS A 132 -6.41 -25.62 -0.26
CA LYS A 132 -7.14 -26.89 -0.49
C LYS A 132 -8.59 -26.71 -0.93
N LYS A 133 -9.24 -25.66 -0.50
CA LYS A 133 -10.64 -25.39 -0.78
C LYS A 133 -10.85 -23.87 -0.83
N LEU A 134 -11.66 -23.39 -1.78
CA LEU A 134 -12.02 -21.97 -1.87
C LEU A 134 -12.76 -21.51 -0.60
N SER A 135 -12.51 -20.28 -0.23
CA SER A 135 -13.28 -19.53 0.76
C SER A 135 -14.69 -19.27 0.28
N ASP A 136 -15.58 -18.80 1.14
CA ASP A 136 -16.93 -18.38 0.77
C ASP A 136 -16.93 -16.97 0.16
N ILE A 137 -16.29 -16.86 -1.03
CA ILE A 137 -16.08 -15.59 -1.73
C ILE A 137 -17.42 -14.89 -2.00
N GLU A 138 -18.49 -15.66 -2.32
CA GLU A 138 -19.81 -15.08 -2.59
C GLU A 138 -20.40 -14.39 -1.38
N SER A 139 -20.41 -15.05 -0.22
CA SER A 139 -20.94 -14.46 1.01
C SER A 139 -20.10 -13.28 1.49
N MET A 140 -18.78 -13.38 1.39
CA MET A 140 -17.88 -12.26 1.70
C MET A 140 -18.12 -11.06 0.76
N LYS A 141 -18.34 -11.31 -0.55
CA LYS A 141 -18.65 -10.23 -1.50
C LYS A 141 -19.98 -9.54 -1.21
N ARG A 142 -21.01 -10.29 -0.79
CA ARG A 142 -22.28 -9.67 -0.34
C ARG A 142 -22.08 -8.70 0.84
N LEU A 143 -21.08 -8.93 1.65
CA LEU A 143 -20.67 -8.03 2.73
C LEU A 143 -19.70 -6.93 2.27
N GLY A 144 -19.31 -6.94 0.98
CA GLY A 144 -18.53 -5.89 0.37
C GLY A 144 -17.03 -6.04 0.60
N ILE A 145 -16.44 -7.24 0.48
CA ILE A 145 -15.00 -7.35 0.24
C ILE A 145 -14.68 -6.73 -1.13
N ILE A 146 -13.50 -6.12 -1.24
CA ILE A 146 -13.10 -5.37 -2.43
C ILE A 146 -12.15 -6.16 -3.34
N ALA A 147 -11.53 -7.19 -2.83
CA ALA A 147 -10.58 -8.07 -3.51
C ALA A 147 -10.50 -9.42 -2.82
N ILE A 148 -9.79 -10.37 -3.44
CA ILE A 148 -9.35 -11.60 -2.79
C ILE A 148 -7.83 -11.76 -2.91
N SER A 149 -7.22 -12.37 -1.89
CA SER A 149 -5.77 -12.57 -1.82
C SER A 149 -5.44 -13.82 -1.01
N GLU A 150 -4.27 -14.41 -1.28
CA GLU A 150 -3.68 -15.42 -0.40
C GLU A 150 -2.45 -14.88 0.32
N ASP A 151 -2.33 -13.57 0.47
CA ASP A 151 -1.13 -12.87 0.89
C ASP A 151 -0.39 -13.51 2.07
N GLY A 152 0.93 -13.49 1.97
CA GLY A 152 1.87 -14.24 2.79
C GLY A 152 2.00 -15.72 2.40
N LYS A 153 1.20 -16.17 1.39
CA LYS A 153 1.24 -17.50 0.79
C LYS A 153 0.93 -17.44 -0.70
N THR A 154 1.17 -18.54 -1.38
CA THR A 154 0.82 -18.74 -2.80
C THR A 154 -0.14 -19.93 -2.91
N VAL A 155 -1.18 -19.81 -3.72
CA VAL A 155 -2.03 -20.97 -4.05
C VAL A 155 -1.27 -21.86 -5.03
N GLU A 156 -0.77 -23.00 -4.59
CA GLU A 156 0.05 -23.91 -5.42
C GLU A 156 -0.79 -24.68 -6.45
N ASP A 157 -2.04 -25.03 -6.12
CA ASP A 157 -2.97 -25.72 -7.03
C ASP A 157 -3.52 -24.73 -8.06
N GLU A 158 -2.99 -24.79 -9.28
CA GLU A 158 -3.38 -23.94 -10.41
C GLU A 158 -4.87 -24.04 -10.74
N LYS A 159 -5.49 -25.24 -10.62
CA LYS A 159 -6.92 -25.42 -10.86
C LYS A 159 -7.77 -24.73 -9.79
N LEU A 160 -7.30 -24.74 -8.56
CA LEU A 160 -7.97 -24.06 -7.47
C LEU A 160 -7.87 -22.54 -7.64
N LEU A 161 -6.66 -22.05 -8.00
CA LEU A 161 -6.43 -20.63 -8.28
C LEU A 161 -7.30 -20.17 -9.46
N PHE A 162 -7.34 -20.91 -10.56
CA PHE A 162 -8.19 -20.64 -11.72
C PHE A 162 -9.66 -20.47 -11.32
N ARG A 163 -10.20 -21.39 -10.52
CA ARG A 163 -11.58 -21.27 -10.01
C ARG A 163 -11.79 -20.05 -9.11
N GLY A 164 -10.80 -19.70 -8.29
CA GLY A 164 -10.82 -18.48 -7.49
C GLY A 164 -10.88 -17.23 -8.38
N MET A 165 -10.11 -17.21 -9.45
CA MET A 165 -10.09 -16.12 -10.44
C MET A 165 -11.41 -16.06 -11.23
N GLU A 166 -12.04 -17.18 -11.59
CA GLU A 166 -13.38 -17.18 -12.20
C GLU A 166 -14.44 -16.55 -11.29
N LEU A 167 -14.36 -16.83 -9.97
CA LEU A 167 -15.28 -16.20 -9.01
C LEU A 167 -14.97 -14.70 -8.84
N ALA A 168 -13.70 -14.32 -8.79
CA ALA A 168 -13.28 -12.92 -8.73
C ALA A 168 -13.86 -12.14 -9.94
N LYS A 169 -13.69 -12.67 -11.16
CA LYS A 169 -14.30 -12.13 -12.39
C LYS A 169 -15.81 -12.02 -12.28
N LYS A 170 -16.49 -13.08 -11.82
CA LYS A 170 -17.97 -13.10 -11.67
C LYS A 170 -18.44 -11.96 -10.77
N TYR A 171 -17.69 -11.63 -9.74
CA TYR A 171 -18.05 -10.61 -8.74
C TYR A 171 -17.39 -9.25 -8.97
N ASP A 172 -16.67 -9.09 -10.09
CA ASP A 172 -15.95 -7.87 -10.46
C ASP A 172 -15.06 -7.35 -9.34
N ILE A 173 -14.17 -8.22 -8.84
CA ILE A 173 -13.11 -7.90 -7.88
C ILE A 173 -11.76 -8.41 -8.37
N PRO A 174 -10.66 -7.71 -8.10
CA PRO A 174 -9.33 -8.17 -8.46
C PRO A 174 -8.86 -9.32 -7.57
N VAL A 175 -7.92 -10.11 -8.10
CA VAL A 175 -7.10 -11.05 -7.33
C VAL A 175 -5.76 -10.39 -7.06
N LEU A 176 -5.41 -10.21 -5.78
CA LEU A 176 -4.13 -9.66 -5.34
C LEU A 176 -3.19 -10.83 -5.03
N SER A 177 -2.15 -11.00 -5.86
CA SER A 177 -1.30 -12.18 -5.82
C SER A 177 0.04 -11.89 -5.16
N HIS A 178 0.31 -12.57 -4.03
CA HIS A 178 1.64 -12.71 -3.45
C HIS A 178 2.40 -13.79 -4.20
N CYS A 179 3.48 -13.41 -4.87
CA CYS A 179 4.19 -14.29 -5.79
C CYS A 179 5.49 -14.82 -5.18
N GLU A 180 5.43 -15.99 -4.57
CA GLU A 180 6.60 -16.68 -4.05
C GLU A 180 6.50 -18.19 -4.25
N ASP A 181 7.46 -18.78 -4.97
CA ASP A 181 7.65 -20.23 -5.00
C ASP A 181 8.50 -20.64 -3.79
N LYS A 182 7.85 -21.31 -2.82
CA LYS A 182 8.51 -21.74 -1.57
C LYS A 182 9.60 -22.77 -1.80
N SER A 183 9.54 -23.57 -2.86
CA SER A 183 10.56 -24.57 -3.17
C SER A 183 11.86 -23.93 -3.65
N LEU A 184 11.75 -22.78 -4.35
CA LEU A 184 12.89 -21.99 -4.80
C LEU A 184 13.38 -21.00 -3.72
N ALA A 185 12.48 -20.43 -2.93
CA ALA A 185 12.83 -19.55 -1.82
C ALA A 185 13.53 -20.33 -0.68
N GLY A 186 13.09 -21.56 -0.41
CA GLY A 186 13.64 -22.43 0.62
C GLY A 186 13.65 -21.79 2.00
N ASP A 187 14.77 -21.91 2.70
CA ASP A 187 15.03 -21.25 4.00
C ASP A 187 15.77 -19.92 3.84
N GLY A 188 15.66 -19.27 2.67
CA GLY A 188 16.30 -17.99 2.40
C GLY A 188 15.77 -16.88 3.32
N VAL A 189 16.63 -15.94 3.66
CA VAL A 189 16.31 -14.84 4.58
C VAL A 189 16.60 -13.45 4.01
N MET A 190 17.27 -13.38 2.86
CA MET A 190 17.57 -12.16 2.12
C MET A 190 17.76 -12.49 0.63
N ASN A 191 17.98 -11.50 -0.22
CA ASN A 191 18.26 -11.71 -1.64
C ASN A 191 19.50 -12.63 -1.87
N GLU A 192 19.41 -13.56 -2.83
CA GLU A 192 20.55 -14.35 -3.27
C GLU A 192 21.52 -13.46 -4.08
N SER A 193 22.67 -13.14 -3.50
CA SER A 193 23.65 -12.25 -4.10
C SER A 193 25.05 -12.42 -3.50
N THR A 194 25.99 -11.61 -3.96
CA THR A 194 27.31 -11.52 -3.33
C THR A 194 27.20 -11.08 -1.86
N ARG A 195 26.23 -10.22 -1.52
CA ARG A 195 26.00 -9.75 -0.14
C ARG A 195 25.57 -10.89 0.77
N SER A 196 24.62 -11.73 0.36
CA SER A 196 24.19 -12.87 1.18
C SER A 196 25.34 -13.86 1.44
N LYS A 197 26.17 -14.12 0.43
CA LYS A 197 27.38 -14.95 0.58
C LYS A 197 28.36 -14.33 1.56
N THR A 198 28.61 -13.01 1.48
CA THR A 198 29.50 -12.28 2.39
C THR A 198 29.02 -12.33 3.84
N LEU A 199 27.70 -12.25 4.05
CA LEU A 199 27.06 -12.31 5.36
C LEU A 199 26.84 -13.74 5.85
N ASN A 200 27.17 -14.75 5.04
CA ASN A 200 26.92 -16.18 5.30
C ASN A 200 25.44 -16.44 5.62
N LEU A 201 24.52 -15.76 4.90
CA LEU A 201 23.08 -15.94 5.00
C LEU A 201 22.54 -16.67 3.76
N LYS A 202 21.49 -17.47 3.95
CA LYS A 202 20.80 -18.13 2.84
C LYS A 202 20.06 -17.11 1.97
N GLY A 203 20.24 -17.22 0.65
CA GLY A 203 19.62 -16.34 -0.32
C GLY A 203 18.25 -16.82 -0.79
N ILE A 204 17.40 -15.90 -1.21
CA ILE A 204 16.14 -16.10 -1.93
C ILE A 204 16.39 -15.67 -3.37
N SER A 205 16.25 -16.60 -4.33
CA SER A 205 16.47 -16.29 -5.75
C SER A 205 15.38 -15.35 -6.29
N SER A 206 15.71 -14.56 -7.31
CA SER A 206 14.71 -13.78 -8.06
C SER A 206 13.70 -14.69 -8.75
N GLU A 207 14.14 -15.86 -9.20
CA GLU A 207 13.31 -16.85 -9.86
C GLU A 207 12.12 -17.30 -8.98
N SER A 208 12.27 -17.30 -7.65
CA SER A 208 11.17 -17.66 -6.74
C SER A 208 9.94 -16.75 -6.88
N GLU A 209 10.13 -15.49 -7.23
CA GLU A 209 9.06 -14.52 -7.53
C GLU A 209 8.61 -14.64 -9.00
N GLU A 210 9.56 -14.65 -9.93
CA GLU A 210 9.31 -14.55 -11.37
C GLU A 210 8.48 -15.71 -11.94
N VAL A 211 8.71 -16.94 -11.47
CA VAL A 211 7.96 -18.11 -11.94
C VAL A 211 6.48 -18.02 -11.53
N ILE A 212 6.19 -17.50 -10.34
CA ILE A 212 4.82 -17.35 -9.86
C ILE A 212 4.14 -16.16 -10.54
N VAL A 213 4.84 -15.03 -10.71
CA VAL A 213 4.31 -13.88 -11.49
C VAL A 213 3.89 -14.33 -12.88
N LYS A 214 4.75 -15.07 -13.58
CA LYS A 214 4.44 -15.60 -14.91
C LYS A 214 3.23 -16.53 -14.90
N ARG A 215 3.23 -17.50 -13.99
CA ARG A 215 2.15 -18.50 -13.83
C ARG A 215 0.81 -17.82 -13.59
N ASP A 216 0.76 -16.89 -12.62
CA ASP A 216 -0.49 -16.28 -12.19
C ASP A 216 -1.06 -15.35 -13.27
N ILE A 217 -0.20 -14.65 -14.04
CA ILE A 217 -0.63 -13.88 -15.20
C ILE A 217 -1.23 -14.79 -16.29
N GLU A 218 -0.63 -15.96 -16.55
CA GLU A 218 -1.15 -16.91 -17.53
C GLU A 218 -2.51 -17.47 -17.10
N ILE A 219 -2.68 -17.82 -15.83
CA ILE A 219 -3.96 -18.31 -15.27
C ILE A 219 -5.00 -17.18 -15.32
N ALA A 220 -4.66 -15.95 -14.96
CA ALA A 220 -5.57 -14.82 -15.01
C ALA A 220 -6.05 -14.52 -16.45
N LYS A 221 -5.15 -14.63 -17.43
CA LYS A 221 -5.47 -14.51 -18.85
C LYS A 221 -6.48 -15.58 -19.28
N GLU A 222 -6.29 -16.84 -18.89
CA GLU A 222 -7.20 -17.95 -19.22
C GLU A 222 -8.57 -17.77 -18.56
N ALA A 223 -8.60 -17.37 -17.29
CA ALA A 223 -9.83 -17.08 -16.56
C ALA A 223 -10.53 -15.79 -17.05
N GLY A 224 -9.77 -14.89 -17.70
CA GLY A 224 -10.21 -13.55 -18.07
C GLY A 224 -10.52 -12.71 -16.82
N ALA A 225 -9.74 -12.87 -15.76
CA ALA A 225 -9.86 -12.17 -14.49
C ALA A 225 -8.86 -11.02 -14.40
N LYS A 226 -9.19 -10.00 -13.61
CA LYS A 226 -8.26 -8.93 -13.24
C LYS A 226 -7.28 -9.45 -12.18
N ILE A 227 -5.99 -9.35 -12.46
CA ILE A 227 -4.93 -9.71 -11.52
C ILE A 227 -4.10 -8.49 -11.15
N HIS A 228 -3.73 -8.42 -9.88
CA HIS A 228 -2.79 -7.44 -9.35
C HIS A 228 -1.62 -8.17 -8.67
N ILE A 229 -0.40 -7.92 -9.14
CA ILE A 229 0.81 -8.50 -8.57
C ILE A 229 1.26 -7.62 -7.41
N CYS A 230 1.25 -8.18 -6.19
CA CYS A 230 1.66 -7.49 -4.98
C CYS A 230 3.18 -7.31 -4.93
N HIS A 231 3.61 -6.21 -4.29
CA HIS A 231 5.01 -5.92 -3.87
C HIS A 231 6.09 -6.44 -4.83
N ILE A 232 5.97 -6.14 -6.14
CA ILE A 232 6.95 -6.57 -7.14
C ILE A 232 8.36 -6.10 -6.77
N SER A 233 9.36 -6.99 -6.85
CA SER A 233 10.69 -6.69 -6.34
C SER A 233 11.83 -6.95 -7.35
N THR A 234 11.62 -7.79 -8.37
CA THR A 234 12.67 -8.19 -9.31
C THR A 234 12.52 -7.54 -10.67
N LYS A 235 13.65 -7.35 -11.35
CA LYS A 235 13.72 -6.90 -12.75
C LYS A 235 12.90 -7.81 -13.68
N GLY A 236 13.04 -9.14 -13.51
CA GLY A 236 12.33 -10.09 -14.37
C GLY A 236 10.82 -10.02 -14.20
N SER A 237 10.33 -9.80 -12.98
CA SER A 237 8.91 -9.61 -12.71
C SER A 237 8.37 -8.33 -13.36
N VAL A 238 9.11 -7.22 -13.33
CA VAL A 238 8.74 -5.98 -14.03
C VAL A 238 8.65 -6.23 -15.55
N GLU A 239 9.60 -6.96 -16.13
CA GLU A 239 9.59 -7.31 -17.55
C GLU A 239 8.39 -8.20 -17.92
N LEU A 240 8.02 -9.17 -17.06
CA LEU A 240 6.85 -10.03 -17.25
C LEU A 240 5.54 -9.22 -17.26
N VAL A 241 5.36 -8.32 -16.32
CA VAL A 241 4.18 -7.43 -16.26
C VAL A 241 4.15 -6.49 -17.47
N ARG A 242 5.30 -5.89 -17.85
CA ARG A 242 5.40 -5.02 -19.01
C ARG A 242 4.98 -5.74 -20.29
N LYS A 243 5.40 -7.00 -20.46
CA LYS A 243 4.99 -7.84 -21.59
C LYS A 243 3.49 -8.15 -21.54
N ALA A 244 2.98 -8.55 -20.38
CA ALA A 244 1.56 -8.89 -20.23
C ALA A 244 0.64 -7.71 -20.57
N LYS A 245 1.01 -6.47 -20.14
CA LYS A 245 0.28 -5.25 -20.51
C LYS A 245 0.31 -5.00 -22.03
N LYS A 246 1.44 -5.21 -22.70
CA LYS A 246 1.53 -5.11 -24.18
C LYS A 246 0.65 -6.15 -24.88
N ASP A 247 0.47 -7.31 -24.28
CA ASP A 247 -0.41 -8.38 -24.76
C ASP A 247 -1.89 -8.15 -24.39
N ASN A 248 -2.23 -6.97 -23.82
CA ASN A 248 -3.58 -6.57 -23.37
C ASN A 248 -4.19 -7.51 -22.32
N ILE A 249 -3.37 -8.11 -21.45
CA ILE A 249 -3.83 -8.85 -20.29
C ILE A 249 -4.22 -7.83 -19.20
N ASP A 250 -5.35 -8.05 -18.52
CA ASP A 250 -5.82 -7.18 -17.43
C ASP A 250 -4.98 -7.43 -16.17
N VAL A 251 -3.76 -6.89 -16.18
CA VAL A 251 -2.78 -6.99 -15.12
C VAL A 251 -2.32 -5.62 -14.64
N THR A 252 -2.26 -5.46 -13.33
CA THR A 252 -1.63 -4.33 -12.65
C THR A 252 -0.60 -4.85 -11.66
N CYS A 253 0.29 -3.99 -11.16
CA CYS A 253 1.20 -4.34 -10.07
C CYS A 253 1.49 -3.15 -9.16
N GLU A 254 1.93 -3.48 -7.95
CA GLU A 254 2.38 -2.50 -6.97
C GLU A 254 3.84 -2.72 -6.58
N VAL A 255 4.45 -1.67 -6.06
CA VAL A 255 5.77 -1.72 -5.44
C VAL A 255 5.73 -1.07 -4.07
N CYS A 256 6.51 -1.62 -3.13
CA CYS A 256 6.63 -1.02 -1.81
C CYS A 256 7.76 0.01 -1.74
N PRO A 257 7.61 1.05 -0.90
CA PRO A 257 8.63 2.10 -0.77
C PRO A 257 10.04 1.58 -0.45
N HIS A 258 10.17 0.50 0.29
CA HIS A 258 11.46 -0.09 0.60
C HIS A 258 12.15 -0.71 -0.62
N HIS A 259 11.42 -1.21 -1.62
CA HIS A 259 12.00 -1.82 -2.83
C HIS A 259 12.55 -0.81 -3.85
N PHE A 260 12.13 0.46 -3.80
CA PHE A 260 12.75 1.51 -4.60
C PHE A 260 13.73 2.42 -3.83
N SER A 261 13.80 2.24 -2.50
CA SER A 261 14.64 3.07 -1.62
C SER A 261 15.92 2.39 -1.15
N LEU A 262 15.91 1.06 -1.03
CA LEU A 262 17.00 0.27 -0.47
C LEU A 262 17.37 -0.91 -1.38
N ALA A 263 18.66 -1.25 -1.40
CA ALA A 263 19.17 -2.46 -2.05
C ALA A 263 19.74 -3.44 -1.00
N ASP A 264 19.95 -4.68 -1.40
CA ASP A 264 20.47 -5.75 -0.54
C ASP A 264 21.87 -5.46 0.05
N GLU A 265 22.64 -4.61 -0.62
CA GLU A 265 23.94 -4.13 -0.09
C GLU A 265 23.79 -3.39 1.23
N SER A 266 22.62 -2.79 1.50
CA SER A 266 22.32 -2.07 2.75
C SER A 266 22.03 -3.02 3.93
N VAL A 267 21.80 -4.32 3.66
CA VAL A 267 21.43 -5.28 4.71
C VAL A 267 22.58 -5.48 5.71
N GLU A 268 22.25 -5.34 6.99
CA GLU A 268 23.13 -5.58 8.13
C GLU A 268 22.54 -6.66 9.03
N VAL A 269 23.35 -7.63 9.45
CA VAL A 269 22.88 -8.82 10.21
C VAL A 269 22.37 -8.50 11.60
N ASP A 270 22.77 -7.39 12.16
CA ASP A 270 22.31 -6.88 13.45
C ASP A 270 21.07 -6.00 13.36
N ASN A 271 20.59 -5.72 12.13
CA ASN A 271 19.38 -4.93 11.88
C ASN A 271 18.30 -5.77 11.21
N ALA A 272 17.55 -6.51 12.02
CA ALA A 272 16.42 -7.33 11.53
C ALA A 272 15.26 -6.51 10.93
N ASN A 273 15.23 -5.18 11.08
CA ASN A 273 14.29 -4.33 10.37
C ASN A 273 14.56 -4.25 8.85
N MET A 274 15.69 -4.76 8.37
CA MET A 274 15.96 -4.92 6.94
C MET A 274 15.49 -6.27 6.38
N LYS A 275 14.77 -7.07 7.18
CA LYS A 275 14.19 -8.35 6.75
C LYS A 275 12.71 -8.20 6.42
N MET A 276 12.35 -8.43 5.15
CA MET A 276 10.99 -8.45 4.60
C MET A 276 10.86 -9.50 3.50
N SER A 277 9.66 -9.81 3.07
CA SER A 277 9.37 -10.69 1.93
C SER A 277 8.37 -10.00 0.99
N PRO A 278 8.75 -9.79 -0.28
CA PRO A 278 10.04 -10.10 -0.91
C PRO A 278 11.22 -9.36 -0.27
N PRO A 279 12.46 -9.91 -0.36
CA PRO A 279 13.63 -9.27 0.24
C PRO A 279 14.04 -8.02 -0.55
N LEU A 280 14.83 -7.16 0.09
CA LEU A 280 15.56 -6.10 -0.61
C LEU A 280 16.44 -6.74 -1.69
N ARG A 281 16.27 -6.33 -2.94
CA ARG A 281 16.95 -6.88 -4.10
C ARG A 281 18.22 -6.10 -4.47
N SER A 282 18.84 -6.47 -5.57
CA SER A 282 20.04 -5.80 -6.08
C SER A 282 19.75 -4.35 -6.51
N LYS A 283 20.80 -3.55 -6.68
CA LYS A 283 20.68 -2.20 -7.27
C LYS A 283 20.10 -2.24 -8.69
N GLU A 284 20.41 -3.28 -9.46
CA GLU A 284 19.86 -3.44 -10.81
C GLU A 284 18.34 -3.64 -10.78
N ASP A 285 17.82 -4.38 -9.80
CA ASP A 285 16.38 -4.53 -9.57
C ASP A 285 15.75 -3.20 -9.16
N VAL A 286 16.36 -2.47 -8.23
CA VAL A 286 15.90 -1.13 -7.80
C VAL A 286 15.79 -0.17 -8.99
N GLU A 287 16.80 -0.13 -9.86
CA GLU A 287 16.79 0.71 -11.06
C GLU A 287 15.71 0.29 -12.06
N GLU A 288 15.45 -1.01 -12.21
CA GLU A 288 14.36 -1.48 -13.08
C GLU A 288 12.98 -1.15 -12.50
N ILE A 289 12.80 -1.26 -11.18
CA ILE A 289 11.60 -0.80 -10.48
C ILE A 289 11.36 0.70 -10.75
N LYS A 290 12.38 1.54 -10.60
CA LYS A 290 12.27 2.98 -10.90
C LYS A 290 11.90 3.22 -12.37
N ARG A 291 12.47 2.44 -13.31
CA ARG A 291 12.07 2.50 -14.73
C ARG A 291 10.62 2.07 -14.94
N GLY A 292 10.19 0.98 -14.28
CA GLY A 292 8.81 0.49 -14.34
C GLY A 292 7.79 1.48 -13.77
N LEU A 293 8.17 2.22 -12.71
CA LEU A 293 7.37 3.33 -12.19
C LEU A 293 7.25 4.47 -13.22
N LYS A 294 8.35 4.82 -13.85
CA LYS A 294 8.44 5.93 -14.83
C LYS A 294 7.70 5.62 -16.13
N ASP A 295 7.80 4.40 -16.65
CA ASP A 295 7.17 4.00 -17.93
C ASP A 295 5.71 3.54 -17.77
N GLY A 296 5.18 3.51 -16.53
CA GLY A 296 3.80 3.13 -16.24
C GLY A 296 3.58 1.60 -16.19
N THR A 297 4.64 0.80 -16.22
CA THR A 297 4.53 -0.66 -15.98
C THR A 297 4.05 -0.95 -14.58
N ILE A 298 4.60 -0.24 -13.56
CA ILE A 298 4.17 -0.33 -12.17
C ILE A 298 3.10 0.74 -11.92
N ASP A 299 1.92 0.30 -11.52
CA ASP A 299 0.72 1.13 -11.42
C ASP A 299 0.61 1.84 -10.08
N ILE A 300 0.95 1.15 -9.00
CA ILE A 300 0.60 1.51 -7.62
C ILE A 300 1.85 1.52 -6.74
N ILE A 301 1.86 2.41 -5.78
CA ILE A 301 2.76 2.38 -4.63
C ILE A 301 1.90 2.04 -3.41
N ALA A 302 2.09 0.84 -2.88
CA ALA A 302 1.44 0.33 -1.66
C ALA A 302 2.50 0.02 -0.61
N THR A 303 2.14 0.02 0.67
CA THR A 303 3.17 -0.01 1.72
C THR A 303 3.62 -1.40 2.12
N ASP A 304 2.77 -2.40 1.99
CA ASP A 304 2.93 -3.68 2.71
C ASP A 304 3.23 -3.42 4.20
N HIS A 305 2.41 -2.53 4.79
CA HIS A 305 2.55 -2.22 6.22
C HIS A 305 2.37 -3.50 7.03
N ALA A 306 3.49 -4.05 7.50
CA ALA A 306 3.57 -5.34 8.17
C ALA A 306 4.16 -5.21 9.58
N PRO A 307 3.36 -4.77 10.56
CA PRO A 307 3.80 -4.57 11.93
C PRO A 307 4.14 -5.88 12.62
N HIS A 308 5.23 -5.85 13.39
CA HIS A 308 5.71 -6.95 14.21
C HIS A 308 6.09 -6.46 15.60
N HIS A 309 5.76 -7.26 16.61
CA HIS A 309 6.19 -6.97 17.98
C HIS A 309 7.73 -7.01 18.08
N LYS A 310 8.28 -6.18 18.96
CA LYS A 310 9.73 -6.05 19.14
C LYS A 310 10.43 -7.40 19.33
N SER A 311 9.86 -8.31 20.11
CA SER A 311 10.44 -9.65 20.35
C SER A 311 10.50 -10.53 19.10
N GLU A 312 9.70 -10.24 18.07
CA GLU A 312 9.73 -11.00 16.80
C GLU A 312 10.78 -10.43 15.83
N LYS A 313 11.29 -9.24 16.11
CA LYS A 313 12.41 -8.62 15.36
C LYS A 313 13.74 -8.77 16.11
N ASP A 314 13.77 -8.66 17.42
CA ASP A 314 14.99 -8.71 18.25
C ASP A 314 15.47 -10.17 18.54
N CYS A 315 15.25 -11.10 17.63
CA CYS A 315 15.62 -12.51 17.79
C CYS A 315 16.73 -12.96 16.82
N GLY A 316 17.45 -12.01 16.23
CA GLY A 316 18.48 -12.22 15.21
C GLY A 316 17.90 -12.32 13.80
N PHE A 317 18.68 -11.89 12.80
CA PHE A 317 18.21 -11.69 11.42
C PHE A 317 17.54 -12.95 10.83
N GLU A 318 18.13 -14.12 11.00
CA GLU A 318 17.60 -15.36 10.43
C GLU A 318 16.23 -15.75 10.99
N LYS A 319 16.01 -15.53 12.29
CA LYS A 319 14.77 -15.90 12.99
C LYS A 319 13.72 -14.81 13.00
N ALA A 320 14.12 -13.57 12.70
CA ALA A 320 13.20 -12.43 12.72
C ALA A 320 12.06 -12.61 11.73
N ALA A 321 10.88 -12.13 12.10
CA ALA A 321 9.72 -12.09 11.22
C ALA A 321 9.96 -11.17 10.02
N ASN A 322 9.42 -11.55 8.85
CA ASN A 322 9.46 -10.74 7.63
C ASN A 322 8.45 -9.59 7.71
N GLY A 323 8.88 -8.40 7.34
CA GLY A 323 8.02 -7.23 7.22
C GLY A 323 8.47 -6.01 8.03
N ILE A 324 7.99 -4.85 7.60
CA ILE A 324 8.25 -3.55 8.19
C ILE A 324 6.98 -2.70 8.21
N VAL A 325 6.92 -1.67 9.07
CA VAL A 325 5.85 -0.68 9.01
C VAL A 325 6.14 0.34 7.90
N GLY A 326 5.15 0.70 7.10
CA GLY A 326 5.32 1.53 5.90
C GLY A 326 4.42 2.76 5.82
N LEU A 327 3.22 2.76 6.43
CA LEU A 327 2.21 3.81 6.26
C LEU A 327 2.74 5.23 6.53
N GLU A 328 3.48 5.42 7.63
CA GLU A 328 3.95 6.75 8.07
C GLU A 328 5.21 7.25 7.34
N THR A 329 5.75 6.47 6.40
CA THR A 329 6.97 6.82 5.68
C THR A 329 6.81 6.83 4.17
N ALA A 330 5.72 6.28 3.63
CA ALA A 330 5.54 6.07 2.20
C ALA A 330 5.64 7.35 1.36
N LEU A 331 4.91 8.40 1.73
CA LEU A 331 4.95 9.68 1.01
C LEU A 331 6.36 10.26 0.99
N SER A 332 7.00 10.31 2.16
CA SER A 332 8.33 10.92 2.29
C SER A 332 9.40 10.15 1.52
N LEU A 333 9.34 8.82 1.51
CA LEU A 333 10.22 7.98 0.70
C LEU A 333 9.94 8.16 -0.79
N GLY A 334 8.67 8.25 -1.19
CA GLY A 334 8.26 8.54 -2.57
C GLY A 334 8.78 9.90 -3.05
N ILE A 335 8.63 10.95 -2.25
CA ILE A 335 9.16 12.27 -2.60
C ILE A 335 10.69 12.23 -2.67
N THR A 336 11.35 11.63 -1.68
CA THR A 336 12.82 11.61 -1.58
C THR A 336 13.48 10.82 -2.71
N ASN A 337 12.98 9.59 -2.99
CA ASN A 337 13.68 8.66 -3.88
C ASN A 337 13.10 8.63 -5.31
N LEU A 338 11.94 9.25 -5.54
CA LEU A 338 11.32 9.27 -6.86
C LEU A 338 11.16 10.69 -7.41
N VAL A 339 10.58 11.63 -6.61
CA VAL A 339 10.35 13.00 -7.10
C VAL A 339 11.64 13.80 -7.13
N LYS A 340 12.46 13.76 -6.08
CA LYS A 340 13.74 14.49 -6.01
C LYS A 340 14.82 13.91 -6.93
N GLU A 341 14.63 12.67 -7.39
CA GLU A 341 15.52 12.01 -8.37
C GLU A 341 14.97 12.07 -9.82
N ASP A 342 13.90 12.85 -10.08
CA ASP A 342 13.29 13.01 -11.41
C ASP A 342 12.80 11.70 -12.04
N VAL A 343 12.47 10.70 -11.22
CA VAL A 343 11.83 9.45 -11.66
C VAL A 343 10.36 9.69 -11.96
N LEU A 344 9.65 10.36 -11.03
CA LEU A 344 8.24 10.75 -11.15
C LEU A 344 8.07 12.25 -10.88
N SER A 345 7.08 12.86 -11.52
CA SER A 345 6.53 14.13 -11.07
C SER A 345 5.71 13.93 -9.78
N ILE A 346 5.46 15.01 -9.04
CA ILE A 346 4.59 14.95 -7.86
C ILE A 346 3.15 14.51 -8.21
N ASN A 347 2.65 14.88 -9.39
CA ASN A 347 1.34 14.45 -9.87
C ASN A 347 1.30 12.93 -10.11
N GLU A 348 2.34 12.35 -10.73
CA GLU A 348 2.44 10.91 -10.96
C GLU A 348 2.57 10.14 -9.65
N LEU A 349 3.33 10.65 -8.66
CA LEU A 349 3.41 10.05 -7.34
C LEU A 349 2.02 10.00 -6.68
N ILE A 350 1.30 11.14 -6.65
CA ILE A 350 -0.05 11.22 -6.10
C ILE A 350 -0.98 10.24 -6.83
N ASN A 351 -0.91 10.18 -8.16
CA ASN A 351 -1.73 9.26 -8.96
C ASN A 351 -1.54 7.79 -8.54
N LYS A 352 -0.27 7.38 -8.34
CA LYS A 352 0.08 6.00 -7.94
C LYS A 352 -0.29 5.67 -6.49
N MET A 353 -0.49 6.68 -5.65
CA MET A 353 -0.88 6.52 -4.24
C MET A 353 -2.37 6.82 -3.99
N SER A 354 -3.13 7.31 -4.97
CA SER A 354 -4.53 7.70 -4.77
C SER A 354 -5.47 7.15 -5.84
N LEU A 355 -5.42 7.67 -7.07
CA LEU A 355 -6.37 7.34 -8.13
C LEU A 355 -6.20 5.91 -8.64
N ASN A 356 -4.98 5.47 -8.90
CA ASN A 356 -4.73 4.12 -9.42
C ASN A 356 -5.18 3.03 -8.44
N PRO A 357 -4.83 3.08 -7.13
CA PRO A 357 -5.34 2.09 -6.18
C PRO A 357 -6.86 2.15 -6.03
N SER A 358 -7.48 3.33 -6.07
CA SER A 358 -8.94 3.47 -6.04
C SER A 358 -9.61 2.79 -7.23
N ASN A 359 -9.04 2.95 -8.43
CA ASN A 359 -9.53 2.31 -9.65
C ASN A 359 -9.37 0.78 -9.60
N LEU A 360 -8.25 0.28 -9.04
CA LEU A 360 -8.03 -1.16 -8.89
C LEU A 360 -9.17 -1.84 -8.12
N ILE A 361 -9.58 -1.24 -7.01
CA ILE A 361 -10.56 -1.81 -6.08
C ILE A 361 -11.98 -1.29 -6.29
N ASN A 362 -12.22 -0.53 -7.37
CA ASN A 362 -13.53 0.01 -7.77
C ASN A 362 -14.20 0.86 -6.68
N ILE A 363 -13.46 1.76 -6.00
CA ILE A 363 -14.02 2.73 -5.05
C ILE A 363 -14.04 4.14 -5.65
N ASP A 364 -15.08 4.92 -5.32
CA ASP A 364 -15.19 6.31 -5.77
C ASP A 364 -14.39 7.26 -4.87
N ARG A 365 -13.08 7.12 -4.89
CA ARG A 365 -12.07 7.87 -4.11
C ARG A 365 -10.91 8.26 -5.03
N GLY A 366 -9.87 8.87 -4.48
CA GLY A 366 -8.64 9.19 -5.23
C GLY A 366 -8.76 10.38 -6.17
N SER A 367 -9.78 11.23 -6.02
CA SER A 367 -9.93 12.50 -6.76
C SER A 367 -10.52 13.59 -5.88
N ILE A 368 -10.20 14.86 -6.19
CA ILE A 368 -10.81 16.05 -5.57
C ILE A 368 -11.66 16.74 -6.62
N GLU A 369 -12.99 16.60 -6.54
CA GLU A 369 -13.94 17.17 -7.47
C GLU A 369 -15.17 17.68 -6.71
N GLU A 370 -15.80 18.75 -7.19
CA GLU A 370 -17.04 19.26 -6.59
C GLU A 370 -18.13 18.17 -6.60
N GLY A 371 -18.81 18.00 -5.48
CA GLY A 371 -19.82 16.98 -5.27
C GLY A 371 -19.29 15.61 -4.81
N LYS A 372 -17.98 15.40 -4.80
CA LYS A 372 -17.35 14.16 -4.31
C LYS A 372 -17.04 14.22 -2.82
N ILE A 373 -16.85 13.07 -2.21
CA ILE A 373 -16.45 12.96 -0.81
C ILE A 373 -15.09 13.61 -0.61
N ALA A 374 -14.96 14.37 0.46
CA ALA A 374 -13.74 15.10 0.81
C ALA A 374 -12.79 14.19 1.62
N ASP A 375 -12.06 13.33 0.88
CA ASP A 375 -10.92 12.59 1.37
C ASP A 375 -9.67 13.26 0.80
N ILE A 376 -8.89 13.93 1.67
CA ILE A 376 -7.86 14.87 1.26
C ILE A 376 -6.62 14.71 2.12
N THR A 377 -5.44 14.79 1.49
CA THR A 377 -4.16 14.89 2.16
C THR A 377 -3.50 16.22 1.85
N ILE A 378 -3.05 16.92 2.90
CA ILE A 378 -2.30 18.18 2.80
C ILE A 378 -0.88 17.91 3.28
N PHE A 379 0.12 18.26 2.47
CA PHE A 379 1.51 18.02 2.81
C PHE A 379 2.44 19.11 2.26
N ASP A 380 3.60 19.27 2.90
CA ASP A 380 4.70 20.10 2.43
C ASP A 380 5.73 19.22 1.71
N GLU A 381 5.85 19.36 0.38
CA GLU A 381 6.80 18.60 -0.44
C GLU A 381 8.27 18.99 -0.22
N LYS A 382 8.51 20.14 0.43
CA LYS A 382 9.85 20.74 0.61
C LYS A 382 10.39 20.54 2.00
N GLU A 383 9.52 20.32 2.99
CA GLU A 383 9.96 20.16 4.38
C GLU A 383 10.88 18.96 4.50
N ILE A 384 12.00 19.20 5.17
CA ILE A 384 13.02 18.19 5.44
C ILE A 384 12.95 17.83 6.91
N TYR A 385 12.84 16.55 7.21
CA TYR A 385 12.86 16.06 8.58
C TYR A 385 13.62 14.73 8.68
N ARG A 386 13.85 14.28 9.90
CA ARG A 386 14.34 12.92 10.17
C ARG A 386 13.20 12.05 10.66
N ILE A 387 13.08 10.88 10.05
CA ILE A 387 12.13 9.88 10.53
C ILE A 387 12.45 9.54 11.98
N ASP A 388 11.45 9.60 12.85
CA ASP A 388 11.53 9.21 14.23
C ASP A 388 10.49 8.13 14.51
N SER A 389 10.92 6.88 14.46
CA SER A 389 10.04 5.73 14.64
C SER A 389 9.38 5.68 16.03
N SER A 390 9.98 6.33 17.03
CA SER A 390 9.40 6.42 18.38
C SER A 390 8.09 7.20 18.39
N LYS A 391 7.90 8.13 17.44
CA LYS A 391 6.70 8.97 17.27
C LYS A 391 5.63 8.32 16.40
N PHE A 392 5.84 7.15 15.81
CA PHE A 392 4.83 6.49 14.96
C PHE A 392 3.56 6.18 15.75
N ARG A 393 2.42 6.23 15.07
CA ARG A 393 1.10 5.90 15.64
C ARG A 393 0.83 4.40 15.62
N SER A 394 1.45 3.66 14.68
CA SER A 394 1.46 2.20 14.71
C SER A 394 1.95 1.68 16.07
N LYS A 395 1.39 0.58 16.55
CA LYS A 395 1.92 -0.10 17.76
C LYS A 395 3.36 -0.53 17.57
N SER A 396 3.69 -1.00 16.38
CA SER A 396 5.00 -1.50 16.02
C SER A 396 5.90 -0.41 15.44
N LYS A 397 7.21 -0.56 15.63
CA LYS A 397 8.23 0.43 15.23
C LYS A 397 9.30 -0.19 14.32
N ASN A 398 9.03 -1.36 13.73
CA ASN A 398 9.95 -2.12 12.91
C ASN A 398 10.14 -1.48 11.53
N THR A 399 11.06 -0.53 11.46
CA THR A 399 11.43 0.16 10.21
C THR A 399 12.94 0.30 10.07
N PRO A 400 13.51 0.11 8.87
CA PRO A 400 14.92 0.39 8.60
C PRO A 400 15.20 1.88 8.37
N PHE A 401 14.16 2.72 8.27
CA PHE A 401 14.26 4.13 7.91
C PHE A 401 14.41 5.07 9.10
N ASP A 402 14.50 4.54 10.33
CA ASP A 402 14.67 5.39 11.53
C ASP A 402 15.91 6.29 11.41
N LYS A 403 15.76 7.58 11.77
CA LYS A 403 16.75 8.64 11.60
C LYS A 403 17.14 9.01 10.17
N MET A 404 16.57 8.36 9.15
CA MET A 404 16.80 8.76 7.76
C MET A 404 16.27 10.18 7.51
N LYS A 405 17.04 11.00 6.80
CA LYS A 405 16.64 12.34 6.36
C LYS A 405 15.82 12.23 5.09
N VAL A 406 14.59 12.77 5.10
CA VAL A 406 13.65 12.69 4.00
C VAL A 406 13.00 14.04 3.72
N PHE A 407 12.40 14.16 2.53
CA PHE A 407 11.56 15.27 2.10
C PHE A 407 10.08 14.86 2.17
N GLY A 408 9.23 15.84 2.40
CA GLY A 408 7.77 15.68 2.33
C GLY A 408 7.16 15.25 3.65
N LYS A 409 6.40 16.15 4.28
CA LYS A 409 5.74 15.91 5.57
C LYS A 409 4.25 16.16 5.47
N VAL A 410 3.45 15.18 5.88
CA VAL A 410 1.99 15.32 5.99
C VAL A 410 1.67 16.35 7.07
N LYS A 411 0.79 17.30 6.73
CA LYS A 411 0.29 18.36 7.61
C LYS A 411 -1.11 18.07 8.09
N TYR A 412 -2.01 17.67 7.21
CA TYR A 412 -3.37 17.31 7.54
C TYR A 412 -3.83 16.11 6.73
N THR A 413 -4.66 15.31 7.36
CA THR A 413 -5.43 14.26 6.69
C THR A 413 -6.90 14.47 7.01
N ILE A 414 -7.72 14.55 5.97
CA ILE A 414 -9.15 14.81 6.06
C ILE A 414 -9.87 13.59 5.48
N VAL A 415 -10.75 13.00 6.25
CA VAL A 415 -11.53 11.80 5.87
C VAL A 415 -13.00 12.13 6.01
N ASN A 416 -13.77 11.91 4.94
CA ASN A 416 -15.20 12.23 4.92
C ASN A 416 -15.48 13.68 5.38
N GLY A 417 -14.59 14.62 5.07
CA GLY A 417 -14.69 16.03 5.42
C GLY A 417 -14.29 16.40 6.85
N GLU A 418 -13.80 15.44 7.63
CA GLU A 418 -13.33 15.65 9.01
C GLU A 418 -11.81 15.59 9.08
N VAL A 419 -11.18 16.52 9.79
CA VAL A 419 -9.74 16.51 10.04
C VAL A 419 -9.44 15.41 11.06
N VAL A 420 -8.80 14.33 10.60
CA VAL A 420 -8.47 13.15 11.44
C VAL A 420 -7.01 13.13 11.87
N TYR A 421 -6.17 13.91 11.19
CA TYR A 421 -4.78 14.14 11.58
C TYR A 421 -4.41 15.60 11.31
N GLU A 422 -3.73 16.19 12.26
CA GLU A 422 -3.08 17.49 12.17
C GLU A 422 -1.64 17.31 12.66
N GLY A 423 -0.68 17.69 11.82
CA GLY A 423 0.72 17.53 12.11
C GLY A 423 1.12 18.30 13.37
N ASP A 424 1.86 17.67 14.26
CA ASP A 424 2.43 18.32 15.43
C ASP A 424 3.31 19.50 14.95
N GLU A 425 3.10 20.70 15.49
CA GLU A 425 4.09 21.78 15.44
C GLU A 425 5.29 21.29 16.26
N ASP A 426 6.46 21.11 15.59
CA ASP A 426 7.71 20.73 16.26
C ASP A 426 8.26 21.90 17.10
#